data_8a9f344bfc42c79d18eef33f90947e6b
#
_entry.id   8a9f344bfc42c79d18eef33f90947e6b
#
_cell.length_a   1.000
_cell.length_b   1.000
_cell.length_c   1.000
_cell.angle_alpha   90.00
_cell.angle_beta   90.00
_cell.angle_gamma   90.00
#
_symmetry.space_group_name_H-M   'P 1'
#
loop_
_entity.id
_entity.type
_entity.pdbx_description
1 polymer ?
#
loop_
_entity_poly.entity_id
_entity_poly.type
_entity_poly.pdbx_seq_one_letter_code
_entity_poly.pdbx_strand_id
1 'polypeptide(L)'
;MVEVTIMLSLTLVLVMGAIDFLLLFYQWNAAAKAVQIGARIAAVSDPVATGLNGLSHAVVSASVPPGAAMPNFVVTCDGRTASCTCNNDRVCRGLKGFDKVAMNTIVFGRGSSSCSDAKSADTVGMCDIFPRITPANVVIVYAQTGLGYADRPGGPMPTISVSLQNLPFQFFFLRGLMGFRDLQIPASTVSTTAQDLASHAPSF
;
A
#
# COMPACT_ATOMS: atom_id res chain seq x y z
N MET A 1 -13.17 53.16 -10.71
CA MET A 1 -13.12 52.42 -9.45
C MET A 1 -13.70 50.99 -9.57
N VAL A 2 -14.87 50.80 -10.20
CA VAL A 2 -15.49 49.46 -10.36
C VAL A 2 -14.59 48.47 -11.15
N GLU A 3 -13.90 48.93 -12.18
CA GLU A 3 -12.99 48.08 -12.98
C GLU A 3 -11.84 47.50 -12.13
N VAL A 4 -11.25 48.30 -11.27
CA VAL A 4 -10.15 47.86 -10.38
C VAL A 4 -10.62 46.82 -9.37
N THR A 5 -11.82 46.97 -8.81
CA THR A 5 -12.38 45.99 -7.88
C THR A 5 -12.69 44.66 -8.51
N ILE A 6 -13.19 44.67 -9.74
CA ILE A 6 -13.46 43.43 -10.52
C ILE A 6 -12.15 42.74 -10.87
N MET A 7 -11.15 43.46 -11.37
CA MET A 7 -9.84 42.91 -11.70
C MET A 7 -9.15 42.32 -10.46
N LEU A 8 -9.21 43.02 -9.33
CA LEU A 8 -8.62 42.54 -8.08
C LEU A 8 -9.29 41.26 -7.59
N SER A 9 -10.62 41.21 -7.59
CA SER A 9 -11.34 40.01 -7.13
C SER A 9 -11.07 38.81 -8.03
N LEU A 10 -11.03 38.97 -9.35
CA LEU A 10 -10.74 37.92 -10.31
C LEU A 10 -9.31 37.40 -10.16
N THR A 11 -8.35 38.29 -9.99
CA THR A 11 -6.95 37.93 -9.75
C THR A 11 -6.80 37.15 -8.44
N LEU A 12 -7.49 37.56 -7.37
CA LEU A 12 -7.44 36.89 -6.09
C LEU A 12 -7.99 35.45 -6.16
N VAL A 13 -9.13 35.25 -6.85
CA VAL A 13 -9.70 33.91 -7.07
C VAL A 13 -8.74 33.03 -7.86
N LEU A 14 -8.12 33.58 -8.91
CA LEU A 14 -7.15 32.83 -9.73
C LEU A 14 -5.93 32.41 -8.92
N VAL A 15 -5.37 33.31 -8.10
CA VAL A 15 -4.22 32.99 -7.23
C VAL A 15 -4.59 31.93 -6.19
N MET A 16 -5.74 32.06 -5.53
CA MET A 16 -6.20 31.08 -4.54
C MET A 16 -6.43 29.70 -5.19
N GLY A 17 -7.01 29.65 -6.39
CA GLY A 17 -7.17 28.42 -7.15
C GLY A 17 -5.82 27.77 -7.52
N ALA A 18 -4.84 28.57 -7.93
CA ALA A 18 -3.51 28.08 -8.22
C ALA A 18 -2.83 27.46 -6.98
N ILE A 19 -3.00 28.06 -5.80
CA ILE A 19 -2.49 27.51 -4.54
C ILE A 19 -3.12 26.14 -4.23
N ASP A 20 -4.43 26.01 -4.37
CA ASP A 20 -5.13 24.73 -4.16
C ASP A 20 -4.60 23.62 -5.10
N PHE A 21 -4.33 23.94 -6.37
CA PHE A 21 -3.73 22.98 -7.30
C PHE A 21 -2.29 22.60 -6.94
N LEU A 22 -1.48 23.54 -6.47
CA LEU A 22 -0.12 23.25 -6.02
C LEU A 22 -0.14 22.31 -4.79
N LEU A 23 -1.06 22.53 -3.86
CA LEU A 23 -1.25 21.65 -2.70
C LEU A 23 -1.73 20.25 -3.13
N LEU A 24 -2.61 20.15 -4.14
CA LEU A 24 -3.02 18.86 -4.71
C LEU A 24 -1.82 18.09 -5.28
N PHE A 25 -0.99 18.73 -6.09
CA PHE A 25 0.23 18.13 -6.65
C PHE A 25 1.21 17.68 -5.57
N TYR A 26 1.39 18.51 -4.55
CA TYR A 26 2.25 18.17 -3.41
C TYR A 26 1.75 16.90 -2.69
N GLN A 27 0.46 16.85 -2.36
CA GLN A 27 -0.14 15.70 -1.68
C GLN A 27 -0.09 14.44 -2.54
N TRP A 28 -0.34 14.55 -3.84
CA TRP A 28 -0.25 13.42 -4.76
C TRP A 28 1.18 12.85 -4.80
N ASN A 29 2.19 13.70 -4.96
CA ASN A 29 3.59 13.27 -4.95
C ASN A 29 3.98 12.63 -3.62
N ALA A 30 3.53 13.19 -2.49
CA ALA A 30 3.78 12.60 -1.18
C ALA A 30 3.11 11.22 -1.04
N ALA A 31 1.87 11.07 -1.48
CA ALA A 31 1.17 9.78 -1.50
C ALA A 31 1.90 8.74 -2.38
N ALA A 32 2.34 9.13 -3.58
CA ALA A 32 3.09 8.25 -4.47
C ALA A 32 4.42 7.77 -3.85
N LYS A 33 5.15 8.66 -3.20
CA LYS A 33 6.39 8.30 -2.46
C LYS A 33 6.09 7.37 -1.27
N ALA A 34 5.01 7.63 -0.54
CA ALA A 34 4.60 6.77 0.57
C ALA A 34 4.31 5.34 0.09
N VAL A 35 3.62 5.17 -1.05
CA VAL A 35 3.37 3.86 -1.65
C VAL A 35 4.67 3.15 -2.04
N GLN A 36 5.66 3.86 -2.59
CA GLN A 36 6.96 3.29 -2.93
C GLN A 36 7.68 2.74 -1.69
N ILE A 37 7.66 3.49 -0.58
CA ILE A 37 8.23 3.03 0.69
C ILE A 37 7.44 1.85 1.23
N GLY A 38 6.11 1.90 1.22
CA GLY A 38 5.26 0.79 1.62
C GLY A 38 5.53 -0.50 0.85
N ALA A 39 5.71 -0.41 -0.47
CA ALA A 39 6.05 -1.55 -1.30
C ALA A 39 7.42 -2.16 -0.95
N ARG A 40 8.41 -1.32 -0.65
CA ARG A 40 9.73 -1.78 -0.19
C ARG A 40 9.65 -2.51 1.14
N ILE A 41 8.92 -1.94 2.11
CA ILE A 41 8.74 -2.57 3.42
C ILE A 41 7.99 -3.90 3.27
N ALA A 42 6.91 -3.92 2.49
CA ALA A 42 6.13 -5.12 2.24
C ALA A 42 6.96 -6.25 1.58
N ALA A 43 7.97 -5.91 0.77
CA ALA A 43 8.85 -6.89 0.12
C ALA A 43 9.86 -7.55 1.05
N VAL A 44 10.18 -6.94 2.20
CA VAL A 44 11.20 -7.40 3.14
C VAL A 44 10.66 -7.58 4.57
N SER A 45 9.35 -7.65 4.73
CA SER A 45 8.67 -7.85 6.01
C SER A 45 7.75 -9.05 5.93
N ASP A 46 7.30 -9.52 7.10
CA ASP A 46 6.30 -10.57 7.16
C ASP A 46 5.04 -10.17 6.37
N PRO A 47 4.45 -11.10 5.63
CA PRO A 47 3.31 -10.80 4.76
C PRO A 47 2.07 -10.50 5.60
N VAL A 48 1.26 -9.54 5.14
CA VAL A 48 -0.03 -9.21 5.75
C VAL A 48 -1.02 -10.38 5.64
N ALA A 49 -0.89 -11.21 4.60
CA ALA A 49 -1.63 -12.46 4.47
C ALA A 49 -0.96 -13.55 5.32
N THR A 50 -1.49 -13.81 6.51
CA THR A 50 -0.96 -14.84 7.42
C THR A 50 -0.98 -16.21 6.77
N GLY A 51 0.16 -16.89 6.77
CA GLY A 51 0.33 -18.20 6.13
C GLY A 51 0.78 -18.16 4.68
N LEU A 52 0.98 -16.98 4.09
CA LEU A 52 1.49 -16.84 2.71
C LEU A 52 2.82 -17.57 2.53
N ASN A 53 3.73 -17.47 3.48
CA ASN A 53 5.05 -18.13 3.43
C ASN A 53 4.97 -19.67 3.40
N GLY A 54 3.89 -20.24 3.95
CA GLY A 54 3.65 -21.68 3.94
C GLY A 54 3.01 -22.20 2.65
N LEU A 55 2.56 -21.34 1.73
CA LEU A 55 1.83 -21.78 0.54
C LEU A 55 2.68 -22.61 -0.42
N SER A 56 4.00 -22.37 -0.50
CA SER A 56 4.90 -23.19 -1.35
C SER A 56 4.90 -24.66 -0.94
N HIS A 57 4.82 -24.97 0.36
CA HIS A 57 4.68 -26.34 0.86
C HIS A 57 3.25 -26.86 0.77
N ALA A 58 2.26 -26.00 1.03
CA ALA A 58 0.85 -26.37 1.06
C ALA A 58 0.29 -26.78 -0.32
N VAL A 59 0.87 -26.31 -1.41
CA VAL A 59 0.45 -26.69 -2.78
C VAL A 59 1.04 -28.01 -3.25
N VAL A 60 1.99 -28.57 -2.55
CA VAL A 60 2.62 -29.86 -2.94
C VAL A 60 1.56 -30.95 -2.92
N SER A 61 1.45 -31.67 -4.03
CA SER A 61 0.48 -32.73 -4.26
C SER A 61 0.97 -33.65 -5.39
N ALA A 62 0.23 -34.70 -5.67
CA ALA A 62 0.55 -35.58 -6.80
C ALA A 62 0.56 -34.86 -8.16
N SER A 63 -0.23 -33.81 -8.31
CA SER A 63 -0.28 -32.97 -9.51
C SER A 63 0.69 -31.81 -9.52
N VAL A 64 1.26 -31.43 -8.37
CA VAL A 64 2.25 -30.36 -8.20
C VAL A 64 3.40 -30.91 -7.33
N PRO A 65 4.34 -31.68 -7.93
CA PRO A 65 5.46 -32.23 -7.18
C PRO A 65 6.43 -31.11 -6.72
N PRO A 66 7.28 -31.38 -5.70
CA PRO A 66 8.32 -30.45 -5.30
C PRO A 66 9.20 -30.03 -6.49
N GLY A 67 9.51 -28.74 -6.58
CA GLY A 67 10.25 -28.17 -7.71
C GLY A 67 9.43 -27.82 -8.94
N ALA A 68 8.15 -28.18 -9.01
CA ALA A 68 7.26 -27.76 -10.09
C ALA A 68 6.96 -26.24 -10.03
N ALA A 69 6.56 -25.66 -11.15
CA ALA A 69 6.13 -24.25 -11.17
C ALA A 69 5.01 -23.99 -10.16
N MET A 70 5.15 -22.92 -9.39
CA MET A 70 4.14 -22.52 -8.41
C MET A 70 2.82 -22.18 -9.13
N PRO A 71 1.68 -22.76 -8.72
CA PRO A 71 0.38 -22.44 -9.30
C PRO A 71 0.04 -20.94 -9.11
N ASN A 72 -0.67 -20.37 -10.08
CA ASN A 72 -1.07 -18.95 -10.02
C ASN A 72 -2.10 -18.72 -8.91
N PHE A 73 -1.89 -17.65 -8.16
CA PHE A 73 -2.83 -17.14 -7.17
C PHE A 73 -2.72 -15.62 -7.08
N VAL A 74 -3.79 -15.00 -6.61
CA VAL A 74 -3.82 -13.59 -6.24
C VAL A 74 -4.48 -13.47 -4.88
N VAL A 75 -3.74 -12.94 -3.91
CA VAL A 75 -4.24 -12.64 -2.57
C VAL A 75 -4.34 -11.13 -2.42
N THR A 76 -5.53 -10.63 -2.14
CA THR A 76 -5.79 -9.21 -1.89
C THR A 76 -6.10 -9.01 -0.41
N CYS A 77 -5.27 -8.21 0.26
CA CYS A 77 -5.45 -7.82 1.65
C CYS A 77 -5.90 -6.37 1.71
N ASP A 78 -7.11 -6.13 2.21
CA ASP A 78 -7.68 -4.80 2.38
C ASP A 78 -7.58 -4.37 3.84
N GLY A 79 -6.85 -3.28 4.09
CA GLY A 79 -6.65 -2.74 5.43
C GLY A 79 -7.93 -2.16 6.04
N ARG A 80 -8.92 -1.77 5.23
CA ARG A 80 -10.20 -1.25 5.69
C ARG A 80 -11.06 -2.33 6.33
N THR A 81 -11.17 -3.49 5.68
CA THR A 81 -11.95 -4.63 6.18
C THR A 81 -11.12 -5.53 7.09
N ALA A 82 -9.81 -5.29 7.19
CA ALA A 82 -8.84 -6.12 7.88
C ALA A 82 -8.99 -7.60 7.49
N SER A 83 -9.12 -7.86 6.19
CA SER A 83 -9.33 -9.19 5.63
C SER A 83 -8.47 -9.40 4.40
N CYS A 84 -8.09 -10.66 4.15
CA CYS A 84 -7.42 -11.10 2.94
C CYS A 84 -8.33 -12.08 2.19
N THR A 85 -8.47 -11.88 0.90
CA THR A 85 -9.22 -12.75 -0.02
C THR A 85 -8.28 -13.35 -1.05
N CYS A 86 -8.54 -14.57 -1.47
CA CYS A 86 -7.78 -15.24 -2.51
C CYS A 86 -8.71 -15.65 -3.67
N ASN A 87 -8.18 -15.55 -4.88
CA ASN A 87 -8.91 -15.96 -6.09
C ASN A 87 -8.83 -17.47 -6.39
N ASN A 88 -7.99 -18.22 -5.68
CA ASN A 88 -7.77 -19.65 -5.92
C ASN A 88 -7.77 -20.43 -4.60
N ASP A 89 -8.94 -20.87 -4.17
CA ASP A 89 -9.14 -21.56 -2.89
C ASP A 89 -8.29 -22.85 -2.76
N ARG A 90 -7.98 -23.53 -3.86
CA ARG A 90 -7.17 -24.74 -3.82
C ARG A 90 -5.72 -24.46 -3.41
N VAL A 91 -5.16 -23.37 -3.91
CA VAL A 91 -3.78 -22.94 -3.61
C VAL A 91 -3.74 -22.26 -2.24
N CYS A 92 -4.75 -21.49 -1.91
CA CYS A 92 -4.80 -20.63 -0.73
C CYS A 92 -5.30 -21.32 0.56
N ARG A 93 -5.41 -22.64 0.59
CA ARG A 93 -5.85 -23.40 1.79
C ARG A 93 -5.00 -23.17 3.03
N GLY A 94 -3.76 -22.73 2.85
CA GLY A 94 -2.84 -22.41 3.94
C GLY A 94 -2.97 -20.98 4.50
N LEU A 95 -3.77 -20.12 3.89
CA LEU A 95 -3.99 -18.75 4.38
C LEU A 95 -4.86 -18.77 5.64
N LYS A 96 -4.37 -18.06 6.68
CA LYS A 96 -5.02 -18.02 8.00
C LYS A 96 -5.75 -16.70 8.28
N GLY A 97 -5.56 -15.68 7.42
CA GLY A 97 -6.25 -14.39 7.57
C GLY A 97 -5.35 -13.17 7.39
N PHE A 98 -5.71 -12.09 8.04
CA PHE A 98 -5.07 -10.77 7.96
C PHE A 98 -4.22 -10.51 9.20
N ASP A 99 -2.97 -10.14 8.99
CA ASP A 99 -2.05 -9.74 10.06
C ASP A 99 -2.05 -8.21 10.23
N LYS A 100 -2.60 -7.76 11.36
CA LYS A 100 -2.62 -6.32 11.70
C LYS A 100 -1.23 -5.78 12.04
N VAL A 101 -0.34 -6.60 12.61
CA VAL A 101 1.01 -6.18 13.00
C VAL A 101 1.83 -5.93 11.75
N ALA A 102 1.79 -6.85 10.79
CA ALA A 102 2.45 -6.68 9.50
C ALA A 102 1.94 -5.44 8.74
N MET A 103 0.61 -5.22 8.71
CA MET A 103 0.04 -4.02 8.09
C MET A 103 0.49 -2.74 8.82
N ASN A 104 0.50 -2.73 10.14
CA ASN A 104 0.97 -1.59 10.92
C ASN A 104 2.46 -1.32 10.68
N THR A 105 3.29 -2.35 10.54
CA THR A 105 4.70 -2.20 10.20
C THR A 105 4.90 -1.50 8.86
N ILE A 106 4.08 -1.80 7.87
CA ILE A 106 4.14 -1.14 6.56
C ILE A 106 3.72 0.33 6.65
N VAL A 107 2.65 0.61 7.40
CA VAL A 107 2.08 1.97 7.50
C VAL A 107 2.86 2.85 8.46
N PHE A 108 3.16 2.37 9.66
CA PHE A 108 3.78 3.15 10.73
C PHE A 108 5.30 2.96 10.84
N GLY A 109 5.87 1.97 10.14
CA GLY A 109 7.27 1.58 10.27
C GLY A 109 7.50 0.58 11.39
N ARG A 110 8.69 -0.02 11.39
CA ARG A 110 9.08 -1.05 12.35
C ARG A 110 9.11 -0.50 13.78
N GLY A 111 8.48 -1.23 14.71
CA GLY A 111 8.47 -0.87 16.13
C GLY A 111 7.62 0.35 16.48
N SER A 112 6.79 0.85 15.55
CA SER A 112 5.93 1.98 15.80
C SER A 112 4.46 1.62 15.62
N SER A 113 3.59 2.26 16.41
CA SER A 113 2.13 2.13 16.33
C SER A 113 1.45 3.44 15.91
N SER A 114 2.21 4.49 15.65
CA SER A 114 1.71 5.81 15.27
C SER A 114 2.63 6.51 14.27
N CYS A 115 2.11 7.51 13.59
CA CYS A 115 2.86 8.38 12.66
C CYS A 115 3.60 9.51 13.36
N SER A 116 3.82 9.45 14.64
CA SER A 116 4.48 10.52 15.36
C SER A 116 5.94 10.21 15.62
N ASP A 117 6.76 11.25 15.48
CA ASP A 117 8.05 11.44 16.13
C ASP A 117 9.30 10.91 15.42
N ALA A 118 10.41 11.53 15.77
CA ALA A 118 11.76 11.30 15.26
C ALA A 118 12.13 9.82 15.19
N LYS A 119 11.94 9.24 14.01
CA LYS A 119 12.30 7.86 13.71
C LYS A 119 13.67 7.81 13.03
N SER A 120 14.41 6.75 13.27
CA SER A 120 15.58 6.45 12.47
C SER A 120 15.16 6.10 11.03
N ALA A 121 16.05 6.27 10.07
CA ALA A 121 15.76 5.99 8.66
C ALA A 121 15.26 4.55 8.41
N ASP A 122 15.63 3.61 9.27
CA ASP A 122 15.24 2.19 9.18
C ASP A 122 13.83 1.90 9.69
N THR A 123 13.21 2.86 10.36
CA THR A 123 11.88 2.72 10.98
C THR A 123 10.79 3.54 10.29
N VAL A 124 11.11 4.20 9.18
CA VAL A 124 10.18 5.05 8.42
C VAL A 124 9.10 4.20 7.76
N GLY A 125 7.83 4.51 8.03
CA GLY A 125 6.65 3.92 7.37
C GLY A 125 6.01 4.85 6.34
N MET A 126 4.91 4.40 5.73
CA MET A 126 4.18 5.18 4.74
C MET A 126 3.65 6.51 5.30
N CYS A 127 3.16 6.49 6.54
CA CYS A 127 2.56 7.66 7.17
C CYS A 127 3.57 8.75 7.56
N ASP A 128 4.86 8.42 7.68
CA ASP A 128 5.90 9.42 7.94
C ASP A 128 6.13 10.33 6.73
N ILE A 129 5.85 9.83 5.53
CA ILE A 129 5.90 10.61 4.29
C ILE A 129 4.59 11.34 4.03
N PHE A 130 3.46 10.69 4.31
CA PHE A 130 2.14 11.26 4.15
C PHE A 130 1.26 10.94 5.36
N PRO A 131 1.19 11.84 6.39
CA PRO A 131 0.56 11.58 7.68
C PRO A 131 -0.94 11.25 7.64
N ARG A 132 -1.60 11.45 6.50
CA ARG A 132 -3.01 11.13 6.31
C ARG A 132 -3.27 9.65 5.99
N ILE A 133 -2.22 8.87 5.73
CA ILE A 133 -2.34 7.44 5.46
C ILE A 133 -2.55 6.70 6.78
N THR A 134 -3.61 5.90 6.80
CA THR A 134 -3.91 4.95 7.86
C THR A 134 -3.93 3.53 7.30
N PRO A 135 -3.85 2.49 8.13
CA PRO A 135 -3.98 1.11 7.65
C PRO A 135 -5.24 0.86 6.80
N ALA A 136 -6.35 1.54 7.10
CA ALA A 136 -7.60 1.44 6.35
C ALA A 136 -7.53 1.99 4.91
N ASN A 137 -6.52 2.79 4.60
CA ASN A 137 -6.32 3.34 3.26
C ASN A 137 -5.43 2.46 2.37
N VAL A 138 -4.84 1.39 2.91
CA VAL A 138 -3.85 0.57 2.21
C VAL A 138 -4.44 -0.75 1.76
N VAL A 139 -4.22 -1.08 0.49
CA VAL A 139 -4.53 -2.39 -0.10
C VAL A 139 -3.24 -3.00 -0.60
N ILE A 140 -2.99 -4.25 -0.24
CA ILE A 140 -1.83 -5.02 -0.67
C ILE A 140 -2.27 -6.24 -1.44
N VAL A 141 -1.73 -6.40 -2.63
CA VAL A 141 -2.00 -7.53 -3.50
C VAL A 141 -0.73 -8.35 -3.68
N TYR A 142 -0.81 -9.63 -3.38
CA TYR A 142 0.23 -10.63 -3.63
C TYR A 142 -0.18 -11.48 -4.83
N ALA A 143 0.46 -11.30 -5.97
CA ALA A 143 0.16 -12.00 -7.19
C ALA A 143 1.31 -12.94 -7.57
N GLN A 144 1.04 -14.22 -7.72
CA GLN A 144 1.99 -15.19 -8.27
C GLN A 144 2.01 -15.06 -9.79
N THR A 145 3.13 -14.60 -10.33
CA THR A 145 3.31 -14.31 -11.77
C THR A 145 4.25 -15.29 -12.47
N GLY A 146 4.38 -16.51 -11.92
CA GLY A 146 5.23 -17.55 -12.48
C GLY A 146 6.64 -17.61 -11.91
N LEU A 147 6.97 -16.78 -10.92
CA LEU A 147 8.25 -16.83 -10.21
C LEU A 147 8.20 -17.83 -9.04
N GLY A 148 9.30 -18.54 -8.82
CA GLY A 148 9.39 -19.53 -7.74
C GLY A 148 8.80 -20.90 -8.11
N TYR A 149 8.93 -21.85 -7.19
CA TYR A 149 8.54 -23.23 -7.35
C TYR A 149 7.88 -23.79 -6.09
N ALA A 150 7.10 -24.86 -6.27
CA ALA A 150 6.49 -25.58 -5.17
C ALA A 150 7.56 -26.20 -4.26
N ASP A 151 7.32 -26.18 -2.95
CA ASP A 151 8.26 -26.62 -1.91
C ASP A 151 9.53 -25.78 -1.77
N ARG A 152 9.48 -24.50 -2.20
CA ARG A 152 10.60 -23.58 -2.02
C ARG A 152 10.77 -23.23 -0.56
N PRO A 153 11.99 -23.36 0.03
CA PRO A 153 12.30 -22.81 1.34
C PRO A 153 12.10 -21.27 1.36
N GLY A 154 11.43 -20.74 2.38
CA GLY A 154 11.13 -19.32 2.50
C GLY A 154 9.84 -18.87 1.80
N GLY A 155 9.08 -19.82 1.20
CA GLY A 155 7.74 -19.54 0.65
C GLY A 155 7.72 -19.14 -0.81
N PRO A 156 6.55 -18.70 -1.33
CA PRO A 156 6.38 -18.28 -2.71
C PRO A 156 7.11 -16.96 -2.99
N MET A 157 7.29 -16.62 -4.27
CA MET A 157 7.86 -15.34 -4.72
C MET A 157 6.78 -14.51 -5.46
N PRO A 158 5.78 -13.96 -4.76
CA PRO A 158 4.77 -13.17 -5.41
C PRO A 158 5.29 -11.79 -5.81
N THR A 159 4.69 -11.22 -6.83
CA THR A 159 4.75 -9.78 -7.07
C THR A 159 3.82 -9.09 -6.07
N ILE A 160 4.37 -8.17 -5.29
CA ILE A 160 3.62 -7.39 -4.32
C ILE A 160 3.23 -6.07 -4.96
N SER A 161 1.96 -5.75 -4.94
CA SER A 161 1.45 -4.44 -5.35
C SER A 161 0.81 -3.75 -4.16
N VAL A 162 1.29 -2.55 -3.84
CA VAL A 162 0.72 -1.70 -2.80
C VAL A 162 -0.02 -0.55 -3.44
N SER A 163 -1.22 -0.28 -2.98
CA SER A 163 -2.06 0.82 -3.47
C SER A 163 -2.79 1.51 -2.33
N LEU A 164 -3.17 2.76 -2.57
CA LEU A 164 -3.99 3.55 -1.65
C LEU A 164 -5.43 3.61 -2.15
N GLN A 165 -6.37 3.59 -1.22
CA GLN A 165 -7.80 3.74 -1.46
C GLN A 165 -8.42 4.76 -0.50
N ASN A 166 -9.54 5.36 -0.91
CA ASN A 166 -10.36 6.23 -0.08
C ASN A 166 -9.56 7.36 0.60
N LEU A 167 -8.67 8.01 -0.15
CA LEU A 167 -7.89 9.13 0.35
C LEU A 167 -8.42 10.42 -0.29
N PRO A 168 -9.28 11.19 0.42
CA PRO A 168 -9.86 12.40 -0.12
C PRO A 168 -8.85 13.56 -0.08
N PHE A 169 -8.76 14.29 -1.16
CA PHE A 169 -8.13 15.60 -1.20
C PHE A 169 -9.17 16.68 -0.87
N GLN A 170 -8.83 17.57 0.05
CA GLN A 170 -9.69 18.68 0.44
C GLN A 170 -9.15 19.97 -0.16
N PHE A 171 -9.97 20.63 -0.98
CA PHE A 171 -9.71 21.99 -1.42
C PHE A 171 -9.95 22.98 -0.27
N PHE A 172 -9.04 23.92 -0.06
CA PHE A 172 -9.18 24.93 0.98
C PHE A 172 -10.04 26.10 0.51
N PHE A 173 -9.73 26.66 -0.65
CA PHE A 173 -10.38 27.87 -1.17
C PHE A 173 -11.50 27.53 -2.14
N LEU A 174 -11.28 26.63 -3.10
CA LEU A 174 -12.26 26.31 -4.12
C LEU A 174 -13.51 25.61 -3.56
N ARG A 175 -13.38 24.88 -2.46
CA ARG A 175 -14.52 24.28 -1.77
C ARG A 175 -15.45 25.34 -1.18
N GLY A 176 -14.90 26.37 -0.50
CA GLY A 176 -15.66 27.46 0.12
C GLY A 176 -16.27 28.41 -0.88
N LEU A 177 -15.61 28.65 -2.01
CA LEU A 177 -16.00 29.66 -2.99
C LEU A 177 -16.92 29.10 -4.10
N MET A 178 -16.66 27.89 -4.58
CA MET A 178 -17.34 27.28 -5.73
C MET A 178 -18.06 25.97 -5.41
N GLY A 179 -18.03 25.50 -4.18
CA GLY A 179 -18.70 24.25 -3.78
C GLY A 179 -18.08 23.00 -4.39
N PHE A 180 -16.78 23.02 -4.78
CA PHE A 180 -16.09 21.84 -5.29
C PHE A 180 -16.14 20.71 -4.27
N ARG A 181 -16.50 19.51 -4.73
CA ARG A 181 -16.45 18.30 -3.91
C ARG A 181 -15.02 17.82 -3.75
N ASP A 182 -14.78 17.10 -2.66
CA ASP A 182 -13.48 16.47 -2.40
C ASP A 182 -13.13 15.49 -3.53
N LEU A 183 -11.94 15.66 -4.12
CA LEU A 183 -11.40 14.74 -5.11
C LEU A 183 -10.75 13.55 -4.40
N GLN A 184 -10.97 12.37 -4.92
CA GLN A 184 -10.20 11.20 -4.50
C GLN A 184 -8.81 11.29 -5.13
N ILE A 185 -7.75 11.15 -4.32
CA ILE A 185 -6.40 10.99 -4.85
C ILE A 185 -6.39 9.70 -5.68
N PRO A 186 -6.02 9.75 -6.97
CA PRO A 186 -5.98 8.56 -7.80
C PRO A 186 -5.03 7.52 -7.17
N ALA A 187 -5.44 6.26 -7.19
CA ALA A 187 -4.69 5.17 -6.63
C ALA A 187 -3.31 5.08 -7.30
N SER A 188 -2.27 5.46 -6.58
CA SER A 188 -0.90 5.16 -6.97
C SER A 188 -0.63 3.70 -6.63
N THR A 189 -0.31 2.88 -7.62
CA THR A 189 0.07 1.48 -7.43
C THR A 189 1.54 1.30 -7.74
N VAL A 190 2.26 0.71 -6.80
CA VAL A 190 3.67 0.33 -6.99
C VAL A 190 3.77 -1.17 -6.80
N SER A 191 4.42 -1.84 -7.75
CA SER A 191 4.67 -3.29 -7.70
C SER A 191 6.15 -3.57 -7.54
N THR A 192 6.47 -4.58 -6.72
CA THR A 192 7.82 -5.09 -6.51
C THR A 192 7.76 -6.61 -6.35
N THR A 193 8.83 -7.31 -6.68
CA THR A 193 8.91 -8.76 -6.43
C THR A 193 9.38 -9.01 -5.00
N ALA A 194 8.68 -9.89 -4.29
CA ALA A 194 9.12 -10.36 -2.98
C ALA A 194 10.22 -11.41 -3.18
N GLN A 195 11.38 -11.17 -2.60
CA GLN A 195 12.48 -12.14 -2.58
C GLN A 195 12.60 -12.85 -1.24
N ASP A 196 12.29 -12.13 -0.16
CA ASP A 196 12.32 -12.66 1.20
C ASP A 196 11.19 -12.00 2.01
N LEU A 197 10.16 -12.79 2.32
CA LEU A 197 9.00 -12.37 3.08
C LEU A 197 9.18 -12.73 4.56
N ALA A 198 10.29 -12.29 5.16
CA ALA A 198 10.56 -12.53 6.58
C ALA A 198 11.19 -11.31 7.23
N SER A 199 10.63 -10.92 8.38
CA SER A 199 11.17 -9.81 9.21
C SER A 199 12.39 -10.23 10.02
N HIS A 200 12.65 -11.52 10.13
CA HIS A 200 13.76 -12.10 10.89
C HIS A 200 14.68 -12.91 9.98
N ALA A 201 15.98 -12.90 10.28
CA ALA A 201 16.91 -13.79 9.61
C ALA A 201 16.45 -15.25 9.79
N PRO A 202 16.52 -16.08 8.74
CA PRO A 202 16.20 -17.50 8.85
C PRO A 202 17.12 -18.10 9.94
N SER A 203 16.53 -18.76 10.92
CA SER A 203 17.27 -19.60 11.85
C SER A 203 17.73 -20.83 11.08
N PHE A 204 19.02 -20.89 10.77
CA PHE A 204 19.68 -22.08 10.23
C PHE A 204 19.97 -23.08 11.34
#